data_ef3908003e531c93ed4bdbc5f36410bf
#
_entry.id   ef3908003e531c93ed4bdbc5f36410bf
#
_cell.length_a   1.000
_cell.length_b   1.000
_cell.length_c   1.000
_cell.angle_alpha   90.00
_cell.angle_beta   90.00
_cell.angle_gamma   90.00
#
_symmetry.space_group_name_H-M   'P 1'
#
loop_
_entity.id
_entity.type
_entity.pdbx_description
1 polymer ?
#
loop_
_entity_poly.entity_id
_entity_poly.type
_entity_poly.pdbx_seq_one_letter_code
_entity_poly.pdbx_strand_id
1 'polypeptide(L)'
;RMAQDLALLPIWYAQPGSAVLAPSAYNADYLQIMKRMFPLSVQLVTEPELPDYAESQIIPWGWNLAFRKRMLKGGIAKHKLPTLEELKRLRAFSSRELAMVVLDGLHGIENCCGLANYLNDIPACQEFVEKYKRTVLKAPWSSSGKGLNWCRGIFTDSIAGWCQHVLDEQEGVIGQPVYNKIEDFALEFYSDGRGRVLFTGYSLFLTNEKGAYLGNLLVTPEWVENWITEYVPLVTLVQVRERLQELLTVVFGESYTGYLGVDMMICRDEETQSYRIHP
;
A
#
# COMPACT_ATOMS: atom_id res chain seq x y z
N ARG A 1 -20.05 -0.58 3.64
CA ARG A 1 -20.09 -1.92 4.20
C ARG A 1 -18.73 -2.31 4.76
N MET A 2 -17.65 -2.41 3.97
CA MET A 2 -16.31 -2.78 4.45
C MET A 2 -15.83 -1.98 5.68
N ALA A 3 -16.00 -0.65 5.69
CA ALA A 3 -15.63 0.20 6.83
C ALA A 3 -16.38 -0.14 8.13
N GLN A 4 -17.59 -0.68 8.04
CA GLN A 4 -18.35 -1.15 9.19
C GLN A 4 -17.91 -2.55 9.62
N ASP A 5 -17.68 -3.43 8.64
CA ASP A 5 -17.29 -4.82 8.91
C ASP A 5 -15.90 -4.90 9.58
N LEU A 6 -14.98 -3.96 9.23
CA LEU A 6 -13.61 -3.92 9.73
C LEU A 6 -13.38 -2.88 10.84
N ALA A 7 -14.41 -2.18 11.30
CA ALA A 7 -14.27 -1.08 12.27
C ALA A 7 -13.67 -1.51 13.61
N LEU A 8 -13.82 -2.77 13.99
CA LEU A 8 -13.30 -3.31 15.25
C LEU A 8 -11.88 -3.88 15.14
N LEU A 9 -11.28 -3.96 13.96
CA LEU A 9 -9.90 -4.44 13.82
C LEU A 9 -8.91 -3.71 14.76
N PRO A 10 -9.02 -2.39 15.00
CA PRO A 10 -8.10 -1.69 15.90
C PRO A 10 -8.06 -2.23 17.33
N ILE A 11 -9.08 -2.96 17.81
CA ILE A 11 -9.01 -3.54 19.18
C ILE A 11 -7.80 -4.44 19.39
N TRP A 12 -7.26 -5.03 18.32
CA TRP A 12 -6.17 -6.00 18.36
C TRP A 12 -4.77 -5.38 18.39
N TYR A 13 -4.62 -4.12 17.91
CA TYR A 13 -3.31 -3.47 17.78
C TYR A 13 -3.25 -2.05 18.34
N ALA A 14 -4.37 -1.48 18.77
CA ALA A 14 -4.37 -0.15 19.39
C ALA A 14 -3.62 -0.18 20.74
N GLN A 15 -2.95 0.92 21.02
CA GLN A 15 -2.23 1.06 22.29
C GLN A 15 -3.18 0.90 23.51
N PRO A 16 -2.68 0.34 24.62
CA PRO A 16 -3.46 0.24 25.86
C PRO A 16 -4.08 1.60 26.25
N GLY A 17 -5.35 1.58 26.66
CA GLY A 17 -6.09 2.80 27.00
C GLY A 17 -6.68 3.56 25.83
N SER A 18 -6.46 3.13 24.57
CA SER A 18 -7.09 3.75 23.40
C SER A 18 -8.59 3.50 23.33
N ALA A 19 -9.29 4.46 22.71
CA ALA A 19 -10.69 4.31 22.33
C ALA A 19 -10.79 3.91 20.84
N VAL A 20 -11.60 2.90 20.53
CA VAL A 20 -11.85 2.43 19.17
C VAL A 20 -13.27 2.82 18.75
N LEU A 21 -13.38 3.58 17.65
CA LEU A 21 -14.66 4.03 17.12
C LEU A 21 -15.45 2.83 16.53
N ALA A 22 -16.49 2.42 17.21
CA ALA A 22 -17.38 1.33 16.83
C ALA A 22 -18.60 1.82 16.05
N PRO A 23 -19.11 1.04 15.09
CA PRO A 23 -20.34 1.38 14.36
C PRO A 23 -21.60 1.38 15.23
N SER A 24 -21.58 0.65 16.34
CA SER A 24 -22.74 0.46 17.23
C SER A 24 -22.30 0.14 18.65
N ALA A 25 -23.09 0.56 19.63
CA ALA A 25 -22.93 0.20 21.04
C ALA A 25 -23.03 -1.31 21.29
N TYR A 26 -23.76 -2.07 20.47
CA TYR A 26 -23.82 -3.55 20.54
C TYR A 26 -22.47 -4.23 20.36
N ASN A 27 -21.49 -3.56 19.76
CA ASN A 27 -20.14 -4.09 19.64
C ASN A 27 -19.42 -4.20 21.01
N ALA A 28 -19.92 -3.56 22.07
CA ALA A 28 -19.38 -3.67 23.42
C ALA A 28 -19.44 -5.11 23.95
N ASP A 29 -20.52 -5.84 23.67
CA ASP A 29 -20.68 -7.24 24.09
C ASP A 29 -19.60 -8.12 23.45
N TYR A 30 -19.32 -7.92 22.17
CA TYR A 30 -18.23 -8.61 21.48
C TYR A 30 -16.88 -8.30 22.13
N LEU A 31 -16.58 -7.04 22.42
CA LEU A 31 -15.33 -6.65 23.09
C LEU A 31 -15.21 -7.31 24.46
N GLN A 32 -16.30 -7.39 25.24
CA GLN A 32 -16.27 -8.05 26.55
C GLN A 32 -15.97 -9.56 26.43
N ILE A 33 -16.49 -10.22 25.41
CA ILE A 33 -16.14 -11.63 25.13
C ILE A 33 -14.64 -11.74 24.80
N MET A 34 -14.13 -10.89 23.91
CA MET A 34 -12.71 -10.91 23.52
C MET A 34 -11.77 -10.61 24.70
N LYS A 35 -12.13 -9.67 25.59
CA LYS A 35 -11.35 -9.34 26.80
C LYS A 35 -11.22 -10.51 27.80
N ARG A 36 -12.15 -11.46 27.77
CA ARG A 36 -12.03 -12.69 28.60
C ARG A 36 -11.00 -13.66 28.07
N MET A 37 -10.70 -13.61 26.78
CA MET A 37 -9.79 -14.54 26.10
C MET A 37 -8.42 -13.91 25.82
N PHE A 38 -8.36 -12.59 25.69
CA PHE A 38 -7.17 -11.86 25.25
C PHE A 38 -6.92 -10.63 26.14
N PRO A 39 -5.66 -10.23 26.37
CA PRO A 39 -5.31 -9.08 27.21
C PRO A 39 -5.54 -7.75 26.48
N LEU A 40 -6.79 -7.46 26.09
CA LEU A 40 -7.16 -6.24 25.38
C LEU A 40 -7.45 -5.11 26.38
N SER A 41 -6.73 -3.99 26.26
CA SER A 41 -6.86 -2.81 27.11
C SER A 41 -7.37 -1.60 26.34
N VAL A 42 -8.44 -1.78 25.58
CA VAL A 42 -9.12 -0.74 24.80
C VAL A 42 -10.57 -0.57 25.25
N GLN A 43 -11.16 0.57 24.91
CA GLN A 43 -12.61 0.81 25.08
C GLN A 43 -13.25 1.08 23.72
N LEU A 44 -14.57 0.88 23.60
CA LEU A 44 -15.33 1.24 22.44
C LEU A 44 -16.00 2.61 22.65
N VAL A 45 -16.06 3.38 21.58
CA VAL A 45 -16.72 4.69 21.51
C VAL A 45 -17.57 4.70 20.25
N THR A 46 -18.77 5.24 20.34
CA THR A 46 -19.68 5.46 19.22
C THR A 46 -19.67 6.92 18.77
N GLU A 47 -20.21 7.21 17.60
CA GLU A 47 -20.22 8.59 17.08
C GLU A 47 -20.86 9.63 18.03
N PRO A 48 -21.96 9.35 18.76
CA PRO A 48 -22.53 10.30 19.72
C PRO A 48 -21.61 10.67 20.87
N GLU A 49 -20.62 9.81 21.19
CA GLU A 49 -19.67 10.02 22.29
C GLU A 49 -18.40 10.76 21.85
N LEU A 50 -18.23 11.02 20.53
CA LEU A 50 -17.04 11.70 20.01
C LEU A 50 -16.76 13.08 20.63
N PRO A 51 -17.77 13.89 21.05
CA PRO A 51 -17.50 15.16 21.73
C PRO A 51 -16.66 15.02 23.00
N ASP A 52 -16.76 13.89 23.71
CA ASP A 52 -15.98 13.61 24.93
C ASP A 52 -14.49 13.35 24.59
N TYR A 53 -14.20 13.11 23.30
CA TYR A 53 -12.87 12.86 22.74
C TYR A 53 -12.36 14.01 21.87
N ALA A 54 -12.93 15.22 22.02
CA ALA A 54 -12.63 16.38 21.16
C ALA A 54 -11.13 16.68 21.01
N GLU A 55 -10.36 16.49 22.09
CA GLU A 55 -8.92 16.74 22.15
C GLU A 55 -8.04 15.49 21.92
N SER A 56 -8.66 14.36 21.57
CA SER A 56 -7.92 13.12 21.34
C SER A 56 -7.18 13.13 20.00
N GLN A 57 -6.04 12.44 19.94
CA GLN A 57 -5.38 12.15 18.69
C GLN A 57 -6.16 11.07 17.92
N ILE A 58 -6.52 11.37 16.69
CA ILE A 58 -7.26 10.46 15.83
C ILE A 58 -6.29 9.71 14.92
N ILE A 59 -6.31 8.38 14.99
CA ILE A 59 -5.47 7.48 14.18
C ILE A 59 -6.38 6.59 13.33
N PRO A 60 -6.75 7.01 12.11
CA PRO A 60 -7.59 6.21 11.22
C PRO A 60 -6.72 5.21 10.42
N TRP A 61 -7.36 4.25 9.78
CA TRP A 61 -6.75 3.43 8.74
C TRP A 61 -6.15 4.28 7.59
N GLY A 62 -6.84 5.37 7.24
CA GLY A 62 -6.36 6.33 6.25
C GLY A 62 -7.15 7.63 6.30
N TRP A 63 -6.46 8.74 6.09
CA TRP A 63 -7.04 10.06 6.05
C TRP A 63 -7.59 10.42 4.67
N ASN A 64 -8.82 10.95 4.64
CA ASN A 64 -9.42 11.56 3.46
C ASN A 64 -10.38 12.70 3.86
N LEU A 65 -10.82 13.48 2.88
CA LEU A 65 -11.72 14.63 3.10
C LEU A 65 -13.05 14.23 3.76
N ALA A 66 -13.62 13.09 3.36
CA ALA A 66 -14.91 12.64 3.89
C ALA A 66 -14.79 12.27 5.38
N PHE A 67 -13.73 11.50 5.73
CA PHE A 67 -13.47 11.12 7.11
C PHE A 67 -13.14 12.34 7.98
N ARG A 68 -12.31 13.27 7.50
CA ARG A 68 -12.06 14.54 8.19
C ARG A 68 -13.33 15.33 8.48
N LYS A 69 -14.23 15.46 7.49
CA LYS A 69 -15.53 16.12 7.66
C LYS A 69 -16.39 15.41 8.69
N ARG A 70 -16.40 14.07 8.70
CA ARG A 70 -17.12 13.24 9.67
C ARG A 70 -16.63 13.49 11.09
N MET A 71 -15.31 13.52 11.31
CA MET A 71 -14.72 13.78 12.63
C MET A 71 -15.03 15.22 13.12
N LEU A 72 -14.93 16.23 12.25
CA LEU A 72 -15.34 17.60 12.58
C LEU A 72 -16.81 17.67 13.02
N LYS A 73 -17.71 17.03 12.27
CA LYS A 73 -19.14 16.96 12.60
C LYS A 73 -19.39 16.24 13.92
N GLY A 74 -18.56 15.24 14.23
CA GLY A 74 -18.61 14.48 15.48
C GLY A 74 -18.03 15.22 16.69
N GLY A 75 -17.54 16.46 16.54
CA GLY A 75 -17.05 17.27 17.66
C GLY A 75 -15.55 17.20 17.91
N ILE A 76 -14.76 16.49 17.08
CA ILE A 76 -13.30 16.50 17.21
C ILE A 76 -12.76 17.88 16.84
N ALA A 77 -11.88 18.41 17.69
CA ALA A 77 -11.30 19.74 17.52
C ALA A 77 -10.50 19.86 16.20
N LYS A 78 -10.69 20.98 15.49
CA LYS A 78 -10.10 21.19 14.16
C LYS A 78 -8.57 21.04 14.15
N HIS A 79 -7.90 21.47 15.22
CA HIS A 79 -6.43 21.40 15.34
C HIS A 79 -5.89 19.99 15.59
N LYS A 80 -6.76 19.02 15.91
CA LYS A 80 -6.43 17.58 16.01
C LYS A 80 -6.55 16.83 14.68
N LEU A 81 -7.04 17.51 13.65
CA LEU A 81 -7.28 16.92 12.34
C LEU A 81 -6.30 17.49 11.32
N PRO A 82 -5.88 16.68 10.33
CA PRO A 82 -4.96 17.16 9.30
C PRO A 82 -5.55 18.33 8.53
N THR A 83 -4.71 19.27 8.15
CA THR A 83 -5.05 20.38 7.24
C THR A 83 -5.39 19.86 5.85
N LEU A 84 -5.95 20.71 4.99
CA LEU A 84 -6.22 20.33 3.60
C LEU A 84 -4.93 20.06 2.82
N GLU A 85 -3.84 20.78 3.11
CA GLU A 85 -2.54 20.59 2.48
C GLU A 85 -1.91 19.25 2.90
N GLU A 86 -2.02 18.87 4.17
CA GLU A 86 -1.58 17.55 4.64
C GLU A 86 -2.38 16.43 3.98
N LEU A 87 -3.71 16.60 3.79
CA LEU A 87 -4.50 15.61 3.06
C LEU A 87 -4.12 15.49 1.59
N LYS A 88 -3.77 16.59 0.92
CA LYS A 88 -3.25 16.55 -0.46
C LYS A 88 -1.92 15.81 -0.52
N ARG A 89 -1.00 16.08 0.41
CA ARG A 89 0.28 15.40 0.51
C ARG A 89 0.11 13.89 0.76
N LEU A 90 -0.75 13.50 1.72
CA LEU A 90 -1.06 12.08 1.98
C LEU A 90 -1.67 11.39 0.75
N ARG A 91 -2.51 12.11 -0.02
CA ARG A 91 -3.01 11.59 -1.29
C ARG A 91 -1.89 11.37 -2.31
N ALA A 92 -0.95 12.32 -2.44
CA ALA A 92 0.20 12.18 -3.33
C ALA A 92 1.06 10.97 -2.94
N PHE A 93 1.29 10.75 -1.64
CA PHE A 93 2.01 9.57 -1.14
C PHE A 93 1.33 8.23 -1.44
N SER A 94 0.04 8.21 -1.71
CA SER A 94 -0.68 7.00 -2.10
C SER A 94 -0.74 6.78 -3.62
N SER A 95 -0.04 7.61 -4.41
CA SER A 95 0.08 7.41 -5.86
C SER A 95 1.09 6.32 -6.20
N ARG A 96 0.74 5.47 -7.17
CA ARG A 96 1.69 4.51 -7.77
C ARG A 96 2.88 5.16 -8.49
N GLU A 97 2.81 6.47 -8.76
CA GLU A 97 3.93 7.23 -9.30
C GLU A 97 5.18 7.15 -8.41
N LEU A 98 5.00 7.06 -7.09
CA LEU A 98 6.11 6.87 -6.16
C LEU A 98 6.86 5.54 -6.35
N ALA A 99 6.20 4.52 -6.91
CA ALA A 99 6.88 3.27 -7.24
C ALA A 99 7.99 3.47 -8.27
N MET A 100 7.91 4.48 -9.15
CA MET A 100 8.97 4.78 -10.12
C MET A 100 10.23 5.32 -9.41
N VAL A 101 10.05 6.16 -8.38
CA VAL A 101 11.18 6.66 -7.56
C VAL A 101 11.87 5.49 -6.86
N VAL A 102 11.10 4.54 -6.36
CA VAL A 102 11.62 3.31 -5.74
C VAL A 102 12.37 2.46 -6.76
N LEU A 103 11.79 2.22 -7.93
CA LEU A 103 12.41 1.46 -9.02
C LEU A 103 13.73 2.07 -9.46
N ASP A 104 13.73 3.38 -9.72
CA ASP A 104 14.94 4.10 -10.13
C ASP A 104 16.04 4.01 -9.08
N GLY A 105 15.68 4.09 -7.81
CA GLY A 105 16.62 3.99 -6.71
C GLY A 105 17.21 2.59 -6.50
N LEU A 106 16.60 1.54 -7.04
CA LEU A 106 17.07 0.15 -6.95
C LEU A 106 17.85 -0.30 -8.19
N HIS A 107 17.92 0.55 -9.23
CA HIS A 107 18.74 0.25 -10.41
C HIS A 107 20.20 0.02 -10.01
N GLY A 108 20.81 -1.03 -10.57
CA GLY A 108 22.19 -1.41 -10.31
C GLY A 108 22.37 -2.46 -9.20
N ILE A 109 21.34 -2.80 -8.46
CA ILE A 109 21.37 -3.97 -7.56
C ILE A 109 21.28 -5.24 -8.42
N GLU A 110 22.25 -6.13 -8.25
CA GLU A 110 22.26 -7.41 -8.96
C GLU A 110 21.01 -8.24 -8.60
N ASN A 111 20.46 -8.95 -9.59
CA ASN A 111 19.21 -9.71 -9.46
C ASN A 111 18.00 -8.88 -9.00
N CYS A 112 18.03 -7.56 -9.18
CA CYS A 112 16.88 -6.68 -9.06
C CYS A 112 16.47 -6.19 -10.45
N CYS A 113 15.18 -6.08 -10.70
CA CYS A 113 14.66 -5.60 -11.97
C CYS A 113 13.41 -4.74 -11.75
N GLY A 114 12.95 -4.13 -12.80
CA GLY A 114 11.69 -3.39 -12.81
C GLY A 114 11.74 -2.24 -13.78
N LEU A 115 10.59 -1.98 -14.38
CA LEU A 115 10.36 -0.82 -15.23
C LEU A 115 8.94 -0.32 -15.01
N ALA A 116 8.79 0.96 -14.78
CA ALA A 116 7.53 1.64 -14.80
C ALA A 116 7.68 3.01 -15.46
N ASN A 117 6.71 3.40 -16.28
CA ASN A 117 6.69 4.70 -16.94
C ASN A 117 5.40 5.44 -16.61
N TYR A 118 5.52 6.73 -16.38
CA TYR A 118 4.38 7.63 -16.32
C TYR A 118 4.01 8.07 -17.74
N LEU A 119 2.78 7.79 -18.15
CA LEU A 119 2.25 8.04 -19.49
C LEU A 119 1.19 9.13 -19.35
N ASN A 120 1.41 10.26 -19.98
CA ASN A 120 0.62 11.48 -19.80
C ASN A 120 -0.34 11.78 -20.97
N ASP A 121 -0.32 10.95 -22.03
CA ASP A 121 -1.21 11.08 -23.16
C ASP A 121 -1.48 9.72 -23.85
N ILE A 122 -2.44 9.70 -24.76
CA ILE A 122 -2.83 8.49 -25.51
C ILE A 122 -1.69 7.96 -26.40
N PRO A 123 -0.96 8.81 -27.16
CA PRO A 123 0.18 8.33 -27.94
C PRO A 123 1.23 7.60 -27.11
N ALA A 124 1.60 8.12 -25.93
CA ALA A 124 2.54 7.47 -25.03
C ALA A 124 2.02 6.13 -24.51
N CYS A 125 0.71 6.03 -24.19
CA CYS A 125 0.08 4.76 -23.81
C CYS A 125 0.15 3.73 -24.94
N GLN A 126 -0.13 4.15 -26.17
CA GLN A 126 -0.07 3.30 -27.35
C GLN A 126 1.36 2.81 -27.61
N GLU A 127 2.34 3.71 -27.67
CA GLU A 127 3.74 3.36 -27.87
C GLU A 127 4.23 2.35 -26.84
N PHE A 128 3.87 2.56 -25.57
CA PHE A 128 4.26 1.67 -24.48
C PHE A 128 3.66 0.26 -24.65
N VAL A 129 2.37 0.15 -24.97
CA VAL A 129 1.69 -1.14 -25.18
C VAL A 129 2.27 -1.89 -26.37
N GLU A 130 2.55 -1.20 -27.47
CA GLU A 130 3.10 -1.83 -28.69
C GLU A 130 4.55 -2.27 -28.51
N LYS A 131 5.36 -1.48 -27.78
CA LYS A 131 6.76 -1.76 -27.50
C LYS A 131 6.98 -3.04 -26.68
N TYR A 132 6.21 -3.21 -25.59
CA TYR A 132 6.45 -4.30 -24.64
C TYR A 132 5.56 -5.54 -24.85
N LYS A 133 4.65 -5.54 -25.83
CA LYS A 133 3.76 -6.65 -26.21
C LYS A 133 2.86 -7.20 -25.10
N ARG A 134 3.37 -7.38 -23.88
CA ARG A 134 2.60 -7.76 -22.68
C ARG A 134 2.82 -6.68 -21.63
N THR A 135 1.78 -5.89 -21.37
CA THR A 135 1.85 -4.76 -20.44
C THR A 135 0.65 -4.73 -19.51
N VAL A 136 0.81 -4.11 -18.37
CA VAL A 136 -0.27 -3.70 -17.49
C VAL A 136 -0.26 -2.18 -17.38
N LEU A 137 -1.37 -1.56 -17.72
CA LEU A 137 -1.63 -0.14 -17.47
C LEU A 137 -2.36 -0.01 -16.14
N LYS A 138 -1.93 0.92 -15.29
CA LYS A 138 -2.45 1.08 -13.93
C LYS A 138 -2.89 2.54 -13.73
N ALA A 139 -4.08 2.73 -13.16
CA ALA A 139 -4.48 4.05 -12.68
C ALA A 139 -3.61 4.45 -11.47
N PRO A 140 -3.11 5.69 -11.37
CA PRO A 140 -2.24 6.16 -10.28
C PRO A 140 -2.83 5.93 -8.89
N TRP A 141 -4.12 6.20 -8.69
CA TRP A 141 -4.83 5.98 -7.44
C TRP A 141 -5.87 4.86 -7.59
N SER A 142 -5.44 3.64 -7.33
CA SER A 142 -6.34 2.49 -7.26
C SER A 142 -5.70 1.40 -6.38
N SER A 143 -6.50 0.45 -5.91
CA SER A 143 -6.03 -0.61 -5.02
C SER A 143 -6.79 -1.92 -5.25
N SER A 144 -6.29 -3.00 -4.66
CA SER A 144 -6.95 -4.31 -4.61
C SER A 144 -7.34 -4.85 -6.00
N GLY A 145 -6.43 -4.75 -6.97
CA GLY A 145 -6.63 -5.23 -8.34
C GLY A 145 -7.58 -4.39 -9.20
N LYS A 146 -8.11 -3.28 -8.67
CA LYS A 146 -8.91 -2.33 -9.46
C LYS A 146 -8.00 -1.36 -10.21
N GLY A 147 -8.54 -0.73 -11.27
CA GLY A 147 -7.79 0.25 -12.06
C GLY A 147 -6.57 -0.36 -12.76
N LEU A 148 -6.66 -1.63 -13.17
CA LEU A 148 -5.68 -2.32 -13.99
C LEU A 148 -6.27 -2.64 -15.36
N ASN A 149 -5.49 -2.45 -16.41
CA ASN A 149 -5.83 -2.86 -17.76
C ASN A 149 -4.67 -3.67 -18.35
N TRP A 150 -4.94 -4.95 -18.65
CA TRP A 150 -3.97 -5.89 -19.17
C TRP A 150 -3.97 -5.87 -20.70
N CYS A 151 -2.83 -5.54 -21.31
CA CYS A 151 -2.68 -5.37 -22.76
C CYS A 151 -1.77 -6.47 -23.34
N ARG A 152 -2.07 -6.86 -24.60
CA ARG A 152 -1.34 -7.92 -25.31
C ARG A 152 -0.71 -7.39 -26.63
N GLY A 153 -0.05 -6.25 -26.56
CA GLY A 153 0.70 -5.68 -27.70
C GLY A 153 -0.15 -4.99 -28.76
N ILE A 154 -1.47 -4.93 -28.58
CA ILE A 154 -2.39 -4.25 -29.48
C ILE A 154 -3.13 -3.18 -28.69
N PHE A 155 -3.03 -1.93 -29.13
CA PHE A 155 -3.74 -0.81 -28.54
C PHE A 155 -5.11 -0.67 -29.19
N THR A 156 -6.15 -1.18 -28.53
CA THR A 156 -7.53 -1.19 -29.04
C THR A 156 -8.29 0.06 -28.61
N ASP A 157 -9.42 0.36 -29.28
CA ASP A 157 -10.31 1.48 -28.91
C ASP A 157 -10.80 1.37 -27.45
N SER A 158 -11.01 0.14 -26.95
CA SER A 158 -11.38 -0.09 -25.55
C SER A 158 -10.27 0.30 -24.58
N ILE A 159 -9.00 0.00 -24.91
CA ILE A 159 -7.83 0.40 -24.12
C ILE A 159 -7.67 1.93 -24.19
N ALA A 160 -7.81 2.53 -25.39
CA ALA A 160 -7.74 3.96 -25.57
C ALA A 160 -8.81 4.69 -24.75
N GLY A 161 -10.06 4.22 -24.77
CA GLY A 161 -11.16 4.78 -23.97
C GLY A 161 -10.91 4.67 -22.45
N TRP A 162 -10.34 3.56 -21.99
CA TRP A 162 -9.94 3.40 -20.59
C TRP A 162 -8.80 4.35 -20.21
N CYS A 163 -7.76 4.46 -21.04
CA CYS A 163 -6.66 5.40 -20.83
C CYS A 163 -7.15 6.84 -20.79
N GLN A 164 -8.02 7.24 -21.73
CA GLN A 164 -8.57 8.59 -21.75
C GLN A 164 -9.33 8.91 -20.46
N HIS A 165 -10.19 7.99 -20.01
CA HIS A 165 -10.90 8.17 -18.75
C HIS A 165 -9.94 8.33 -17.55
N VAL A 166 -8.86 7.53 -17.48
CA VAL A 166 -7.87 7.64 -16.38
C VAL A 166 -7.07 8.94 -16.48
N LEU A 167 -6.67 9.35 -17.69
CA LEU A 167 -5.98 10.62 -17.92
C LEU A 167 -6.85 11.82 -17.49
N ASP A 168 -8.13 11.82 -17.84
CA ASP A 168 -9.07 12.89 -17.49
C ASP A 168 -9.30 12.99 -15.95
N GLU A 169 -9.34 11.84 -15.27
CA GLU A 169 -9.63 11.78 -13.83
C GLU A 169 -8.39 11.85 -12.92
N GLN A 170 -7.24 11.39 -13.43
CA GLN A 170 -6.03 11.16 -12.62
C GLN A 170 -4.74 11.68 -13.28
N GLU A 171 -4.82 12.40 -14.39
CA GLU A 171 -3.72 13.11 -15.06
C GLU A 171 -2.61 12.22 -15.64
N GLY A 172 -2.66 10.91 -15.46
CA GLY A 172 -1.64 9.98 -15.96
C GLY A 172 -2.01 8.52 -15.84
N VAL A 173 -1.27 7.68 -16.51
CA VAL A 173 -1.34 6.22 -16.47
C VAL A 173 0.05 5.67 -16.18
N ILE A 174 0.16 4.69 -15.29
CA ILE A 174 1.43 3.98 -15.06
C ILE A 174 1.47 2.75 -15.95
N GLY A 175 2.45 2.69 -16.85
CA GLY A 175 2.72 1.53 -17.72
C GLY A 175 3.83 0.66 -17.13
N GLN A 176 3.61 -0.65 -17.07
CA GLN A 176 4.61 -1.64 -16.68
C GLN A 176 4.59 -2.83 -17.65
N PRO A 177 5.76 -3.41 -18.03
CA PRO A 177 5.80 -4.71 -18.67
C PRO A 177 5.22 -5.79 -17.74
N VAL A 178 4.63 -6.83 -18.31
CA VAL A 178 4.19 -8.00 -17.54
C VAL A 178 5.37 -8.95 -17.42
N TYR A 179 5.79 -9.20 -16.20
CA TYR A 179 6.86 -10.14 -15.86
C TYR A 179 6.31 -11.55 -15.62
N ASN A 180 7.18 -12.54 -15.78
CA ASN A 180 6.86 -13.93 -15.41
C ASN A 180 6.98 -14.10 -13.90
N LYS A 181 5.93 -13.66 -13.20
CA LYS A 181 5.86 -13.69 -11.73
C LYS A 181 5.76 -15.12 -11.23
N ILE A 182 6.55 -15.45 -10.24
CA ILE A 182 6.56 -16.72 -9.52
C ILE A 182 5.88 -16.56 -8.16
N GLU A 183 6.31 -15.54 -7.37
CA GLU A 183 5.84 -15.35 -6.01
C GLU A 183 5.59 -13.86 -5.71
N ASP A 184 4.69 -13.60 -4.76
CA ASP A 184 4.42 -12.26 -4.21
C ASP A 184 4.90 -12.18 -2.75
N PHE A 185 5.52 -11.07 -2.38
CA PHE A 185 5.84 -10.73 -0.98
C PHE A 185 5.88 -9.21 -0.81
N ALA A 186 6.03 -8.72 0.41
CA ALA A 186 6.27 -7.30 0.66
C ALA A 186 7.34 -7.12 1.74
N LEU A 187 8.03 -5.98 1.67
CA LEU A 187 8.83 -5.45 2.77
C LEU A 187 8.02 -4.38 3.48
N GLU A 188 7.89 -4.54 4.79
CA GLU A 188 7.11 -3.63 5.62
C GLU A 188 8.03 -2.69 6.40
N PHE A 189 7.65 -1.43 6.47
CA PHE A 189 8.41 -0.37 7.13
C PHE A 189 7.51 0.45 8.03
N TYR A 190 8.12 1.17 8.96
CA TYR A 190 7.45 2.16 9.80
C TYR A 190 8.21 3.48 9.76
N SER A 191 7.52 4.57 9.41
CA SER A 191 8.02 5.93 9.50
C SER A 191 7.60 6.55 10.84
N ASP A 192 8.57 7.11 11.57
CA ASP A 192 8.33 7.80 12.84
C ASP A 192 7.88 9.27 12.66
N GLY A 193 7.91 9.78 11.43
CA GLY A 193 7.61 11.18 11.10
C GLY A 193 8.63 12.18 11.64
N ARG A 194 9.81 11.70 12.07
CA ARG A 194 10.91 12.48 12.66
C ARG A 194 12.23 12.26 11.94
N GLY A 195 12.16 11.89 10.67
CA GLY A 195 13.31 11.65 9.81
C GLY A 195 13.79 10.20 9.74
N ARG A 196 13.04 9.23 10.27
CA ARG A 196 13.46 7.82 10.27
C ARG A 196 12.37 6.91 9.72
N VAL A 197 12.77 6.04 8.81
CA VAL A 197 11.97 4.89 8.36
C VAL A 197 12.75 3.63 8.71
N LEU A 198 12.10 2.68 9.38
CA LEU A 198 12.70 1.45 9.85
C LEU A 198 11.99 0.25 9.22
N PHE A 199 12.77 -0.73 8.79
CA PHE A 199 12.23 -2.03 8.38
C PHE A 199 11.59 -2.72 9.59
N THR A 200 10.38 -3.26 9.42
CA THR A 200 9.59 -3.90 10.48
C THR A 200 9.30 -5.37 10.23
N GLY A 201 9.48 -5.85 9.02
CA GLY A 201 9.25 -7.26 8.69
C GLY A 201 8.87 -7.51 7.24
N TYR A 202 8.43 -8.72 7.00
CA TYR A 202 7.96 -9.19 5.69
C TYR A 202 6.47 -9.51 5.75
N SER A 203 5.81 -9.39 4.60
CA SER A 203 4.48 -9.90 4.36
C SER A 203 4.55 -10.88 3.19
N LEU A 204 4.11 -12.12 3.41
CA LEU A 204 4.03 -13.13 2.36
C LEU A 204 2.57 -13.35 2.02
N PHE A 205 2.12 -12.70 0.95
CA PHE A 205 0.73 -12.68 0.57
C PHE A 205 0.45 -13.52 -0.68
N LEU A 206 -0.75 -14.05 -0.75
CA LEU A 206 -1.23 -14.85 -1.86
C LEU A 206 -2.20 -14.03 -2.70
N THR A 207 -2.07 -14.12 -4.00
CA THR A 207 -3.00 -13.52 -4.97
C THR A 207 -3.58 -14.61 -5.88
N ASN A 208 -4.80 -14.39 -6.39
CA ASN A 208 -5.33 -15.22 -7.47
C ASN A 208 -4.75 -14.81 -8.83
N GLU A 209 -5.10 -15.55 -9.88
CA GLU A 209 -4.66 -15.28 -11.26
C GLU A 209 -5.00 -13.86 -11.79
N LYS A 210 -5.96 -13.18 -11.17
CA LYS A 210 -6.35 -11.80 -11.50
C LYS A 210 -5.67 -10.75 -10.62
N GLY A 211 -4.74 -11.16 -9.73
CA GLY A 211 -4.04 -10.29 -8.79
C GLY A 211 -4.89 -9.85 -7.59
N ALA A 212 -6.05 -10.50 -7.32
CA ALA A 212 -6.83 -10.20 -6.13
C ALA A 212 -6.25 -10.93 -4.91
N TYR A 213 -6.10 -10.20 -3.80
CA TYR A 213 -5.59 -10.72 -2.53
C TYR A 213 -6.45 -11.84 -1.97
N LEU A 214 -5.82 -12.91 -1.53
CA LEU A 214 -6.44 -14.10 -0.92
C LEU A 214 -6.13 -14.23 0.57
N GLY A 215 -4.97 -13.82 1.01
CA GLY A 215 -4.53 -13.94 2.41
C GLY A 215 -3.02 -13.81 2.57
N ASN A 216 -2.56 -13.84 3.83
CA ASN A 216 -1.15 -13.86 4.18
C ASN A 216 -0.78 -15.15 4.89
N LEU A 217 0.45 -15.62 4.69
CA LEU A 217 1.07 -16.64 5.51
C LEU A 217 1.65 -15.99 6.77
N LEU A 218 1.31 -16.55 7.93
CA LEU A 218 1.87 -16.13 9.22
C LEU A 218 3.08 -16.99 9.54
N VAL A 219 4.25 -16.49 9.21
CA VAL A 219 5.54 -17.16 9.37
C VAL A 219 6.57 -16.22 9.96
N THR A 220 7.70 -16.73 10.44
CA THR A 220 8.77 -15.89 11.00
C THR A 220 9.56 -15.16 9.90
N PRO A 221 10.22 -14.03 10.21
CA PRO A 221 11.09 -13.36 9.26
C PRO A 221 12.18 -14.26 8.68
N GLU A 222 12.79 -15.10 9.50
CA GLU A 222 13.82 -16.06 9.09
C GLU A 222 13.27 -17.09 8.10
N TRP A 223 12.02 -17.51 8.29
CA TRP A 223 11.37 -18.43 7.35
C TRP A 223 11.20 -17.76 5.98
N VAL A 224 10.76 -16.50 5.95
CA VAL A 224 10.59 -15.73 4.71
C VAL A 224 11.93 -15.51 4.01
N GLU A 225 12.97 -15.13 4.75
CA GLU A 225 14.32 -14.96 4.20
C GLU A 225 14.85 -16.26 3.58
N ASN A 226 14.72 -17.37 4.27
CA ASN A 226 15.12 -18.69 3.75
C ASN A 226 14.34 -19.03 2.47
N TRP A 227 13.04 -18.77 2.44
CA TRP A 227 12.21 -19.03 1.28
C TRP A 227 12.58 -18.16 0.08
N ILE A 228 12.82 -16.85 0.27
CA ILE A 228 13.27 -15.95 -0.80
C ILE A 228 14.63 -16.38 -1.34
N THR A 229 15.51 -16.89 -0.47
CA THR A 229 16.87 -17.30 -0.87
C THR A 229 16.93 -18.59 -1.71
N GLU A 230 15.81 -19.30 -1.83
CA GLU A 230 15.69 -20.38 -2.85
C GLU A 230 15.71 -19.82 -4.28
N TYR A 231 15.42 -18.53 -4.46
CA TYR A 231 15.34 -17.85 -5.76
C TYR A 231 16.50 -16.88 -6.00
N VAL A 232 16.82 -16.04 -5.03
CA VAL A 232 17.84 -14.99 -5.15
C VAL A 232 18.80 -15.02 -3.97
N PRO A 233 20.08 -14.61 -4.12
CA PRO A 233 21.02 -14.56 -3.01
C PRO A 233 20.52 -13.65 -1.86
N LEU A 234 20.78 -14.05 -0.61
CA LEU A 234 20.43 -13.25 0.57
C LEU A 234 21.00 -11.82 0.51
N VAL A 235 22.21 -11.68 -0.04
CA VAL A 235 22.85 -10.38 -0.20
C VAL A 235 22.02 -9.42 -1.06
N THR A 236 21.35 -9.92 -2.11
CA THR A 236 20.42 -9.13 -2.94
C THR A 236 19.24 -8.64 -2.12
N LEU A 237 18.61 -9.51 -1.34
CA LEU A 237 17.47 -9.15 -0.48
C LEU A 237 17.87 -8.09 0.56
N VAL A 238 19.04 -8.26 1.18
CA VAL A 238 19.57 -7.29 2.17
C VAL A 238 19.83 -5.93 1.51
N GLN A 239 20.51 -5.90 0.36
CA GLN A 239 20.79 -4.66 -0.38
C GLN A 239 19.49 -3.95 -0.80
N VAL A 240 18.49 -4.69 -1.28
CA VAL A 240 17.17 -4.13 -1.64
C VAL A 240 16.51 -3.54 -0.41
N ARG A 241 16.48 -4.25 0.72
CA ARG A 241 15.88 -3.78 1.99
C ARG A 241 16.55 -2.50 2.50
N GLU A 242 17.86 -2.48 2.56
CA GLU A 242 18.63 -1.32 3.04
C GLU A 242 18.42 -0.12 2.12
N ARG A 243 18.49 -0.33 0.81
CA ARG A 243 18.27 0.73 -0.17
C ARG A 243 16.85 1.27 -0.14
N LEU A 244 15.84 0.42 0.01
CA LEU A 244 14.45 0.83 0.21
C LEU A 244 14.32 1.68 1.48
N GLN A 245 14.91 1.27 2.59
CA GLN A 245 14.86 2.03 3.84
C GLN A 245 15.43 3.45 3.67
N GLU A 246 16.55 3.60 2.95
CA GLU A 246 17.14 4.91 2.62
C GLU A 246 16.19 5.76 1.77
N LEU A 247 15.68 5.20 0.66
CA LEU A 247 14.78 5.91 -0.26
C LEU A 247 13.48 6.34 0.44
N LEU A 248 12.88 5.43 1.20
CA LEU A 248 11.66 5.72 1.94
C LEU A 248 11.90 6.75 3.06
N THR A 249 13.09 6.77 3.66
CA THR A 249 13.47 7.79 4.65
C THR A 249 13.50 9.18 4.00
N VAL A 250 14.06 9.30 2.80
CA VAL A 250 14.08 10.57 2.06
C VAL A 250 12.68 11.05 1.70
N VAL A 251 11.81 10.13 1.25
CA VAL A 251 10.45 10.48 0.78
C VAL A 251 9.49 10.73 1.94
N PHE A 252 9.50 9.88 2.95
CA PHE A 252 8.47 9.83 4.00
C PHE A 252 8.93 10.25 5.38
N GLY A 253 10.24 10.20 5.67
CA GLY A 253 10.76 10.29 7.04
C GLY A 253 10.28 11.46 7.86
N GLU A 254 10.17 12.67 7.29
CA GLU A 254 9.67 13.87 7.97
C GLU A 254 8.20 14.19 7.67
N SER A 255 7.62 13.50 6.70
CA SER A 255 6.35 13.91 6.10
C SER A 255 5.19 12.96 6.40
N TYR A 256 5.47 11.78 6.91
CA TYR A 256 4.50 10.73 7.17
C TYR A 256 4.85 9.98 8.46
N THR A 257 3.84 9.66 9.24
CA THR A 257 3.97 8.77 10.42
C THR A 257 3.03 7.58 10.24
N GLY A 258 3.56 6.37 10.27
CA GLY A 258 2.79 5.15 10.14
C GLY A 258 3.51 4.05 9.37
N TYR A 259 2.78 2.96 9.14
CA TYR A 259 3.27 1.83 8.36
C TYR A 259 3.17 2.10 6.87
N LEU A 260 4.12 1.56 6.10
CA LEU A 260 4.14 1.53 4.66
C LEU A 260 4.76 0.21 4.19
N GLY A 261 4.20 -0.34 3.11
CA GLY A 261 4.67 -1.56 2.50
C GLY A 261 5.15 -1.32 1.07
N VAL A 262 6.16 -2.06 0.66
CA VAL A 262 6.60 -2.14 -0.73
C VAL A 262 6.30 -3.55 -1.22
N ASP A 263 5.26 -3.66 -2.07
CA ASP A 263 4.93 -4.92 -2.72
C ASP A 263 6.05 -5.32 -3.65
N MET A 264 6.46 -6.57 -3.55
CA MET A 264 7.55 -7.16 -4.30
C MET A 264 7.08 -8.43 -4.98
N MET A 265 7.74 -8.81 -6.06
CA MET A 265 7.55 -10.13 -6.65
C MET A 265 8.89 -10.77 -7.02
N ILE A 266 8.93 -12.08 -6.99
CA ILE A 266 9.99 -12.86 -7.61
C ILE A 266 9.56 -13.17 -9.04
N CYS A 267 10.39 -12.80 -10.00
CA CYS A 267 10.16 -13.03 -11.41
C CYS A 267 11.23 -13.95 -11.97
N ARG A 268 10.85 -14.82 -12.91
CA ARG A 268 11.79 -15.62 -13.68
C ARG A 268 12.02 -14.93 -15.03
N ASP A 269 13.27 -14.63 -15.31
CA ASP A 269 13.70 -14.13 -16.61
C ASP A 269 13.56 -15.24 -17.66
N GLU A 270 12.87 -14.98 -18.77
CA GLU A 270 12.56 -15.99 -19.79
C GLU A 270 13.78 -16.39 -20.62
N GLU A 271 14.76 -15.48 -20.79
CA GLU A 271 15.96 -15.71 -21.59
C GLU A 271 17.06 -16.42 -20.77
N THR A 272 17.37 -15.85 -19.61
CA THR A 272 18.46 -16.34 -18.75
C THR A 272 18.03 -17.45 -17.80
N GLN A 273 16.72 -17.65 -17.62
CA GLN A 273 16.11 -18.56 -16.65
C GLN A 273 16.47 -18.23 -15.20
N SER A 274 17.13 -17.10 -14.95
CA SER A 274 17.47 -16.61 -13.62
C SER A 274 16.26 -15.98 -12.92
N TYR A 275 16.32 -15.93 -11.59
CA TYR A 275 15.28 -15.24 -10.80
C TYR A 275 15.75 -13.84 -10.43
N ARG A 276 14.79 -12.92 -10.33
CA ARG A 276 15.01 -11.52 -9.95
C ARG A 276 13.92 -11.02 -9.03
N ILE A 277 14.28 -10.13 -8.10
CA ILE A 277 13.33 -9.36 -7.31
C ILE A 277 12.85 -8.17 -8.15
N HIS A 278 11.55 -7.95 -8.13
CA HIS A 278 10.91 -6.81 -8.76
C HIS A 278 10.01 -6.11 -7.73
N PRO A 279 10.25 -4.86 -7.38
CA PRO A 279 9.38 -4.03 -6.56
C PRO A 279 8.13 -3.56 -7.31
#